data_977e61e8c2900852db54ba976d850759
#
_entry.id   977e61e8c2900852db54ba976d850759
#
_cell.length_a   1.000
_cell.length_b   1.000
_cell.length_c   1.000
_cell.angle_alpha   90.00
_cell.angle_beta   90.00
_cell.angle_gamma   90.00
#
_symmetry.space_group_name_H-M   'P 1'
#
loop_
_entity.id
_entity.type
_entity.pdbx_description
1 polymer ?
#
loop_
_entity_poly.entity_id
_entity_poly.type
_entity_poly.pdbx_seq_one_letter_code
_entity_poly.pdbx_strand_id
1 'polypeptide(L)'
;MCKREMTLGEEIIGLATRGIDTPTVERMYRKYIEMAADKESKEAMRAYCINDELTIEEFINALFGVPAKSDLKDAEVGDRTIIKLDGLGEFAATVHKVTDDKVMFIFDDCVTTRPMNESGTNNGGFEESDLNKWLHTEFIKTLPYSIRARLTDVTIPTVGEMFGWDDKWNRNHFEADNDKQLPLMKQRRNRVAYYDNECKFVWLRNATKKEFYSVHFANMCDRGYATYFRTMDSLGVRPEIWLVK
;
A
#
# COMPACT_ATOMS: atom_id res chain seq x y z
N MET A 1 -29.16 -16.36 33.27
CA MET A 1 -29.51 -15.55 32.09
C MET A 1 -28.25 -15.48 31.25
N CYS A 2 -28.22 -16.21 30.14
CA CYS A 2 -27.10 -16.17 29.21
C CYS A 2 -27.11 -14.78 28.55
N LYS A 3 -26.06 -13.98 28.70
CA LYS A 3 -25.91 -12.75 27.91
C LYS A 3 -25.79 -13.17 26.45
N ARG A 4 -26.75 -12.82 25.63
CA ARG A 4 -26.69 -12.96 24.18
C ARG A 4 -25.49 -12.13 23.72
N GLU A 5 -24.51 -12.75 23.10
CA GLU A 5 -23.44 -12.02 22.43
C GLU A 5 -24.06 -11.16 21.31
N MET A 6 -23.84 -9.86 21.38
CA MET A 6 -24.26 -8.95 20.31
C MET A 6 -23.47 -9.27 19.04
N THR A 7 -24.14 -9.25 17.92
CA THR A 7 -23.44 -9.35 16.63
C THR A 7 -22.66 -8.05 16.37
N LEU A 8 -21.58 -8.12 15.60
CA LEU A 8 -20.81 -6.93 15.22
C LEU A 8 -21.72 -5.84 14.56
N GLY A 9 -22.77 -6.25 13.85
CA GLY A 9 -23.76 -5.34 13.30
C GLY A 9 -24.58 -4.59 14.38
N GLU A 10 -24.97 -5.27 15.46
CA GLU A 10 -25.69 -4.65 16.61
C GLU A 10 -24.76 -3.70 17.36
N GLU A 11 -23.46 -3.98 17.43
CA GLU A 11 -22.48 -3.10 18.04
C GLU A 11 -22.20 -1.85 17.18
N ILE A 12 -22.11 -1.99 15.85
CA ILE A 12 -22.01 -0.85 14.92
C ILE A 12 -23.23 0.07 15.05
N ILE A 13 -24.44 -0.49 15.15
CA ILE A 13 -25.66 0.28 15.41
C ILE A 13 -25.58 0.97 16.79
N GLY A 14 -25.05 0.28 17.80
CA GLY A 14 -24.81 0.86 19.13
C GLY A 14 -23.83 2.02 19.14
N LEU A 15 -22.83 2.02 18.26
CA LEU A 15 -21.90 3.15 18.06
C LEU A 15 -22.58 4.33 17.38
N ALA A 16 -23.44 4.09 16.39
CA ALA A 16 -24.23 5.14 15.73
C ALA A 16 -25.08 5.95 16.71
N THR A 17 -25.66 5.27 17.72
CA THR A 17 -26.48 5.91 18.77
C THR A 17 -25.65 6.73 19.77
N ARG A 18 -24.30 6.61 19.75
CA ARG A 18 -23.37 7.35 20.63
C ARG A 18 -22.74 8.58 19.98
N GLY A 19 -23.20 9.01 18.81
CA GLY A 19 -22.78 10.26 18.18
C GLY A 19 -21.72 10.15 17.08
N ILE A 20 -21.46 8.96 16.56
CA ILE A 20 -20.72 8.81 15.29
C ILE A 20 -21.64 9.22 14.15
N ASP A 21 -21.11 9.96 13.16
CA ASP A 21 -21.93 10.45 12.06
C ASP A 21 -22.58 9.31 11.26
N THR A 22 -23.84 9.50 10.87
CA THR A 22 -24.64 8.49 10.18
C THR A 22 -24.03 7.98 8.88
N PRO A 23 -23.42 8.82 8.00
CA PRO A 23 -22.78 8.34 6.79
C PRO A 23 -21.60 7.39 7.04
N THR A 24 -20.79 7.65 8.07
CA THR A 24 -19.68 6.76 8.45
C THR A 24 -20.21 5.41 8.92
N VAL A 25 -21.23 5.40 9.77
CA VAL A 25 -21.83 4.16 10.28
C VAL A 25 -22.50 3.36 9.16
N GLU A 26 -23.23 4.00 8.24
CA GLU A 26 -23.83 3.32 7.08
C GLU A 26 -22.77 2.69 6.17
N ARG A 27 -21.67 3.39 5.91
CA ARG A 27 -20.56 2.87 5.11
C ARG A 27 -19.94 1.66 5.78
N MET A 28 -19.69 1.71 7.09
CA MET A 28 -19.18 0.62 7.91
C MET A 28 -20.11 -0.60 7.85
N TYR A 29 -21.41 -0.38 8.01
CA TYR A 29 -22.42 -1.42 7.96
C TYR A 29 -22.50 -2.10 6.59
N ARG A 30 -22.47 -1.33 5.49
CA ARG A 30 -22.44 -1.88 4.12
C ARG A 30 -21.24 -2.76 3.90
N LYS A 31 -20.05 -2.28 4.27
CA LYS A 31 -18.80 -3.04 4.12
C LYS A 31 -18.80 -4.31 4.98
N TYR A 32 -19.34 -4.24 6.19
CA TYR A 32 -19.56 -5.41 7.03
C TYR A 32 -20.49 -6.45 6.37
N ILE A 33 -21.59 -6.00 5.76
CA ILE A 33 -22.52 -6.89 5.04
C ILE A 33 -21.82 -7.55 3.84
N GLU A 34 -21.06 -6.80 3.06
CA GLU A 34 -20.28 -7.32 1.93
C GLU A 34 -19.26 -8.38 2.39
N MET A 35 -18.49 -8.08 3.43
CA MET A 35 -17.52 -9.02 4.02
C MET A 35 -18.22 -10.23 4.67
N ALA A 36 -19.38 -10.03 5.30
CA ALA A 36 -20.15 -11.09 5.93
C ALA A 36 -20.82 -12.05 4.93
N ALA A 37 -20.94 -11.65 3.66
CA ALA A 37 -21.43 -12.52 2.60
C ALA A 37 -20.39 -13.59 2.18
N ASP A 38 -19.10 -13.32 2.39
CA ASP A 38 -18.01 -14.23 2.09
C ASP A 38 -17.57 -15.03 3.34
N LYS A 39 -17.59 -16.36 3.23
CA LYS A 39 -17.26 -17.28 4.35
C LYS A 39 -15.80 -17.18 4.79
N GLU A 40 -14.91 -16.97 3.83
CA GLU A 40 -13.45 -16.90 4.06
C GLU A 40 -13.07 -15.60 4.79
N SER A 41 -13.72 -14.50 4.46
CA SER A 41 -13.60 -13.21 5.15
C SER A 41 -14.14 -13.28 6.59
N LYS A 42 -15.21 -14.05 6.85
CA LYS A 42 -15.73 -14.29 8.22
C LYS A 42 -14.73 -15.03 9.11
N GLU A 43 -14.05 -16.04 8.58
CA GLU A 43 -13.03 -16.79 9.31
C GLU A 43 -11.80 -15.95 9.58
N ALA A 44 -11.35 -15.16 8.60
CA ALA A 44 -10.27 -14.19 8.75
C ALA A 44 -10.60 -13.10 9.79
N MET A 45 -11.81 -12.57 9.77
CA MET A 45 -12.28 -11.59 10.77
C MET A 45 -12.32 -12.20 12.17
N ARG A 46 -12.83 -13.44 12.32
CA ARG A 46 -12.84 -14.13 13.62
C ARG A 46 -11.42 -14.39 14.12
N ALA A 47 -10.51 -14.83 13.27
CA ALA A 47 -9.11 -15.04 13.63
C ALA A 47 -8.43 -13.74 14.05
N TYR A 48 -8.75 -12.62 13.38
CA TYR A 48 -8.20 -11.31 13.70
C TYR A 48 -8.72 -10.77 15.05
N CYS A 49 -10.03 -10.90 15.31
CA CYS A 49 -10.65 -10.45 16.56
C CYS A 49 -10.35 -11.35 17.78
N ILE A 50 -10.04 -12.64 17.57
CA ILE A 50 -9.78 -13.58 18.66
C ILE A 50 -8.31 -13.57 19.12
N ASN A 51 -7.38 -13.24 18.22
CA ASN A 51 -5.94 -13.31 18.52
C ASN A 51 -5.33 -12.04 19.12
N ASP A 52 -5.98 -10.91 18.95
CA ASP A 52 -5.53 -9.65 19.52
C ASP A 52 -6.71 -9.03 20.27
N GLU A 53 -6.60 -8.74 21.51
CA GLU A 53 -7.59 -8.05 22.35
C GLU A 53 -7.94 -6.63 21.79
N LEU A 54 -8.15 -6.55 20.47
CA LEU A 54 -8.49 -5.32 19.77
C LEU A 54 -9.85 -4.82 20.22
N THR A 55 -9.91 -3.61 20.66
CA THR A 55 -11.17 -2.90 20.85
C THR A 55 -11.90 -2.74 19.51
N ILE A 56 -13.22 -2.58 19.55
CA ILE A 56 -14.03 -2.29 18.35
C ILE A 56 -13.50 -1.07 17.61
N GLU A 57 -13.02 -0.06 18.35
CA GLU A 57 -12.43 1.15 17.80
C GLU A 57 -11.14 0.84 17.04
N GLU A 58 -10.25 0.02 17.57
CA GLU A 58 -9.03 -0.43 16.90
C GLU A 58 -9.33 -1.28 15.66
N PHE A 59 -10.35 -2.15 15.75
CA PHE A 59 -10.82 -2.94 14.60
C PHE A 59 -11.41 -2.05 13.50
N ILE A 60 -12.24 -1.08 13.85
CA ILE A 60 -12.80 -0.08 12.93
C ILE A 60 -11.68 0.74 12.31
N ASN A 61 -10.72 1.18 13.11
CA ASN A 61 -9.55 1.92 12.65
C ASN A 61 -8.67 1.08 11.71
N ALA A 62 -8.52 -0.21 11.96
CA ALA A 62 -7.80 -1.14 11.09
C ALA A 62 -8.53 -1.40 9.76
N LEU A 63 -9.87 -1.47 9.77
CA LEU A 63 -10.69 -1.70 8.57
C LEU A 63 -10.85 -0.45 7.69
N PHE A 64 -11.00 0.72 8.30
CA PHE A 64 -11.38 1.95 7.59
C PHE A 64 -10.24 2.98 7.51
N GLY A 65 -9.10 2.67 8.11
CA GLY A 65 -8.02 3.61 8.30
C GLY A 65 -8.38 4.67 9.35
N VAL A 66 -7.51 4.91 10.29
CA VAL A 66 -7.55 6.17 11.06
C VAL A 66 -7.39 7.27 10.02
N PRO A 67 -8.22 8.33 10.01
CA PRO A 67 -7.85 9.52 9.28
C PRO A 67 -6.45 9.87 9.78
N ALA A 68 -5.48 9.96 8.87
CA ALA A 68 -4.12 10.37 9.25
C ALA A 68 -4.27 11.55 10.19
N LYS A 69 -3.64 11.48 11.37
CA LYS A 69 -3.65 12.56 12.35
C LYS A 69 -3.60 13.85 11.54
N SER A 70 -4.50 14.77 11.76
CA SER A 70 -4.70 15.94 10.88
C SER A 70 -3.43 16.78 10.70
N ASP A 71 -2.42 16.52 11.52
CA ASP A 71 -1.07 17.05 11.43
C ASP A 71 -0.06 15.90 11.22
N LEU A 72 0.64 15.92 10.08
CA LEU A 72 1.72 14.97 9.77
C LEU A 72 2.90 15.07 10.73
N LYS A 73 2.96 16.09 11.60
CA LYS A 73 4.00 16.25 12.63
C LYS A 73 4.02 15.09 13.62
N ASP A 74 2.83 14.56 13.91
CA ASP A 74 2.65 13.45 14.85
C ASP A 74 2.55 12.07 14.17
N ALA A 75 2.88 11.99 12.87
CA ALA A 75 2.83 10.74 12.14
C ALA A 75 3.87 9.74 12.64
N GLU A 76 3.47 8.48 12.77
CA GLU A 76 4.31 7.37 13.19
C GLU A 76 4.32 6.27 12.14
N VAL A 77 5.40 5.47 12.12
CA VAL A 77 5.47 4.30 11.23
C VAL A 77 4.37 3.31 11.60
N GLY A 78 3.55 2.96 10.61
CA GLY A 78 2.38 2.11 10.78
C GLY A 78 1.05 2.88 10.78
N ASP A 79 1.06 4.21 10.91
CA ASP A 79 -0.16 5.00 10.73
C ASP A 79 -0.70 4.79 9.32
N ARG A 80 -2.02 4.63 9.21
CA ARG A 80 -2.70 4.29 7.96
C ARG A 80 -3.78 5.32 7.65
N THR A 81 -3.90 5.69 6.40
CA THR A 81 -4.92 6.63 5.92
C THR A 81 -5.56 6.13 4.63
N ILE A 82 -6.75 6.63 4.32
CA ILE A 82 -7.41 6.40 3.02
C ILE A 82 -7.19 7.64 2.16
N ILE A 83 -6.65 7.44 0.98
CA ILE A 83 -6.45 8.47 -0.03
C ILE A 83 -7.44 8.22 -1.17
N LYS A 84 -8.30 9.20 -1.42
CA LYS A 84 -9.21 9.18 -2.56
C LYS A 84 -8.48 9.74 -3.77
N LEU A 85 -8.19 8.88 -4.74
CA LEU A 85 -7.60 9.25 -6.02
C LEU A 85 -8.70 9.59 -7.03
N ASP A 86 -8.61 10.76 -7.66
CA ASP A 86 -9.60 11.18 -8.65
C ASP A 86 -9.60 10.23 -9.87
N GLY A 87 -10.78 9.74 -10.23
CA GLY A 87 -10.98 8.77 -11.31
C GLY A 87 -10.48 7.34 -11.04
N LEU A 88 -9.77 7.07 -9.92
CA LEU A 88 -9.25 5.74 -9.61
C LEU A 88 -9.93 5.08 -8.41
N GLY A 89 -10.46 5.85 -7.45
CA GLY A 89 -11.11 5.31 -6.27
C GLY A 89 -10.39 5.62 -4.95
N GLU A 90 -10.68 4.84 -3.91
CA GLU A 90 -10.14 5.02 -2.56
C GLU A 90 -9.12 3.91 -2.26
N PHE A 91 -7.93 4.32 -1.82
CA PHE A 91 -6.82 3.43 -1.52
C PHE A 91 -6.26 3.70 -0.14
N ALA A 92 -5.93 2.64 0.57
CA ALA A 92 -5.20 2.75 1.82
C ALA A 92 -3.72 3.02 1.54
N ALA A 93 -3.12 3.87 2.36
CA ALA A 93 -1.69 4.14 2.36
C ALA A 93 -1.17 4.15 3.80
N THR A 94 -0.04 3.49 4.00
CA THR A 94 0.58 3.33 5.33
C THR A 94 1.88 4.12 5.40
N VAL A 95 2.14 4.74 6.55
CA VAL A 95 3.40 5.42 6.85
C VAL A 95 4.51 4.37 7.04
N HIS A 96 5.55 4.43 6.22
CA HIS A 96 6.68 3.51 6.27
C HIS A 96 7.97 4.14 6.79
N LYS A 97 8.09 5.45 6.67
CA LYS A 97 9.27 6.19 7.14
C LYS A 97 8.88 7.60 7.58
N VAL A 98 9.47 8.03 8.68
CA VAL A 98 9.30 9.39 9.21
C VAL A 98 10.69 10.00 9.41
N THR A 99 10.88 11.21 8.92
CA THR A 99 12.07 12.04 9.14
C THR A 99 11.67 13.28 9.91
N ASP A 100 12.63 14.15 10.19
CA ASP A 100 12.35 15.40 10.92
C ASP A 100 11.37 16.30 10.16
N ASP A 101 11.43 16.32 8.82
CA ASP A 101 10.72 17.24 7.95
C ASP A 101 9.69 16.55 7.02
N LYS A 102 9.75 15.20 6.86
CA LYS A 102 8.93 14.48 5.89
C LYS A 102 8.36 13.17 6.43
N VAL A 103 7.30 12.72 5.77
CA VAL A 103 6.65 11.44 6.00
C VAL A 103 6.53 10.71 4.66
N MET A 104 6.92 9.43 4.63
CA MET A 104 6.79 8.56 3.48
C MET A 104 5.60 7.63 3.66
N PHE A 105 4.70 7.66 2.70
CA PHE A 105 3.60 6.71 2.58
C PHE A 105 3.84 5.77 1.41
N ILE A 106 3.53 4.49 1.60
CA ILE A 106 3.39 3.54 0.51
C ILE A 106 1.92 3.12 0.45
N PHE A 107 1.33 3.13 -0.73
CA PHE A 107 -0.02 2.58 -0.92
C PHE A 107 -0.03 1.09 -0.58
N ASP A 108 -1.02 0.61 0.15
CA ASP A 108 -1.07 -0.78 0.59
C ASP A 108 -1.29 -1.74 -0.58
N ASP A 109 -2.09 -1.30 -1.57
CA ASP A 109 -2.41 -2.04 -2.78
C ASP A 109 -2.03 -1.28 -4.04
N CYS A 110 -2.08 -1.95 -5.17
CA CYS A 110 -1.78 -1.34 -6.46
C CYS A 110 -2.91 -0.40 -6.88
N VAL A 111 -2.57 0.78 -7.35
CA VAL A 111 -3.55 1.76 -7.85
C VAL A 111 -3.91 1.52 -9.32
N THR A 112 -3.08 0.79 -10.04
CA THR A 112 -3.26 0.42 -11.46
C THR A 112 -2.29 -0.69 -11.83
N THR A 113 -2.36 -1.14 -13.09
CA THR A 113 -1.33 -1.97 -13.74
C THR A 113 -0.78 -1.26 -14.97
N ARG A 114 0.55 -1.25 -15.15
CA ARG A 114 1.22 -0.59 -16.28
C ARG A 114 2.54 -1.29 -16.63
N PRO A 115 3.04 -1.16 -17.86
CA PRO A 115 4.42 -1.49 -18.18
C PRO A 115 5.38 -0.49 -17.51
N MET A 116 6.61 -0.93 -17.24
CA MET A 116 7.71 -0.05 -16.82
C MET A 116 8.15 0.84 -17.98
N ASN A 117 8.37 0.22 -19.15
CA ASN A 117 8.72 0.87 -20.41
C ASN A 117 8.08 0.14 -21.58
N GLU A 118 7.43 0.86 -22.47
CA GLU A 118 6.89 0.30 -23.72
C GLU A 118 7.99 -0.03 -24.74
N SER A 119 9.14 0.63 -24.64
CA SER A 119 10.31 0.43 -25.51
C SER A 119 11.05 -0.90 -25.31
N GLY A 120 10.70 -1.66 -24.27
CA GLY A 120 11.31 -2.96 -24.00
C GLY A 120 12.77 -2.90 -23.52
N THR A 121 13.25 -1.78 -22.99
CA THR A 121 14.61 -1.62 -22.44
C THR A 121 14.60 -1.11 -21.01
N ASN A 122 15.63 -1.44 -20.24
CA ASN A 122 15.88 -0.86 -18.92
C ASN A 122 16.98 0.24 -18.95
N ASN A 123 17.41 0.67 -20.13
CA ASN A 123 18.36 1.78 -20.27
C ASN A 123 17.78 3.05 -19.66
N GLY A 124 18.63 3.83 -18.99
CA GLY A 124 18.25 5.03 -18.26
C GLY A 124 17.61 4.74 -16.89
N GLY A 125 17.42 3.45 -16.54
CA GLY A 125 16.85 3.07 -15.25
C GLY A 125 15.41 3.51 -15.07
N PHE A 126 14.96 3.54 -13.82
CA PHE A 126 13.62 4.01 -13.47
C PHE A 126 13.40 5.48 -13.81
N GLU A 127 14.42 6.31 -13.65
CA GLU A 127 14.33 7.77 -13.83
C GLU A 127 13.86 8.16 -15.25
N GLU A 128 14.30 7.41 -16.27
CA GLU A 128 13.90 7.64 -17.67
C GLU A 128 12.70 6.79 -18.10
N SER A 129 12.14 5.97 -17.20
CA SER A 129 11.04 5.06 -17.53
C SER A 129 9.72 5.78 -17.85
N ASP A 130 8.89 5.11 -18.67
CA ASP A 130 7.54 5.59 -18.95
C ASP A 130 6.65 5.56 -17.71
N LEU A 131 6.89 4.62 -16.80
CA LEU A 131 6.20 4.55 -15.50
C LEU A 131 6.53 5.76 -14.62
N ASN A 132 7.82 6.15 -14.53
CA ASN A 132 8.22 7.34 -13.78
C ASN A 132 7.59 8.61 -14.35
N LYS A 133 7.60 8.77 -15.67
CA LYS A 133 6.92 9.89 -16.34
C LYS A 133 5.43 9.92 -15.99
N TRP A 134 4.75 8.77 -16.05
CA TRP A 134 3.34 8.68 -15.69
C TRP A 134 3.08 9.06 -14.22
N LEU A 135 3.92 8.62 -13.30
CA LEU A 135 3.80 9.01 -11.89
C LEU A 135 3.83 10.54 -11.72
N HIS A 136 4.75 11.21 -12.41
CA HIS A 136 4.96 12.66 -12.29
C HIS A 136 4.01 13.52 -13.15
N THR A 137 3.35 12.95 -14.16
CA THR A 137 2.47 13.72 -15.06
C THR A 137 1.00 13.42 -14.89
N GLU A 138 0.65 12.15 -14.66
CA GLU A 138 -0.76 11.71 -14.60
C GLU A 138 -1.17 11.32 -13.18
N PHE A 139 -0.41 10.45 -12.51
CA PHE A 139 -0.78 9.98 -11.18
C PHE A 139 -0.87 11.13 -10.17
N ILE A 140 0.08 12.05 -10.16
CA ILE A 140 0.02 13.20 -9.22
C ILE A 140 -1.25 14.04 -9.38
N LYS A 141 -1.87 14.07 -10.56
CA LYS A 141 -3.11 14.81 -10.79
C LYS A 141 -4.30 14.15 -10.09
N THR A 142 -4.26 12.85 -9.88
CA THR A 142 -5.32 12.09 -9.19
C THR A 142 -5.30 12.31 -7.68
N LEU A 143 -4.15 12.74 -7.11
CA LEU A 143 -4.02 13.00 -5.68
C LEU A 143 -4.86 14.20 -5.25
N PRO A 144 -5.50 14.17 -4.06
CA PRO A 144 -6.19 15.33 -3.48
C PRO A 144 -5.27 16.55 -3.38
N TYR A 145 -5.82 17.74 -3.52
CA TYR A 145 -5.06 18.99 -3.42
C TYR A 145 -4.27 19.09 -2.10
N SER A 146 -4.85 18.68 -0.98
CA SER A 146 -4.20 18.69 0.34
C SER A 146 -2.93 17.84 0.39
N ILE A 147 -2.88 16.73 -0.36
CA ILE A 147 -1.68 15.87 -0.49
C ILE A 147 -0.72 16.50 -1.49
N ARG A 148 -1.19 16.94 -2.66
CA ARG A 148 -0.35 17.57 -3.68
C ARG A 148 0.39 18.80 -3.17
N ALA A 149 -0.26 19.60 -2.32
CA ALA A 149 0.33 20.79 -1.74
C ALA A 149 1.54 20.52 -0.81
N ARG A 150 1.63 19.29 -0.28
CA ARG A 150 2.71 18.82 0.59
C ARG A 150 3.65 17.82 -0.10
N LEU A 151 3.35 17.43 -1.34
CA LEU A 151 4.10 16.41 -2.07
C LEU A 151 5.51 16.93 -2.42
N THR A 152 6.52 16.21 -2.01
CA THR A 152 7.91 16.47 -2.34
C THR A 152 8.49 15.48 -3.33
N ASP A 153 7.94 14.27 -3.37
CA ASP A 153 8.36 13.23 -4.30
C ASP A 153 7.27 12.17 -4.48
N VAL A 154 7.25 11.54 -5.64
CA VAL A 154 6.42 10.39 -5.96
C VAL A 154 7.24 9.37 -6.75
N THR A 155 7.23 8.13 -6.31
CA THR A 155 8.03 7.05 -6.89
C THR A 155 7.35 5.70 -6.68
N ILE A 156 8.08 4.61 -6.83
CA ILE A 156 7.73 3.25 -6.38
C ILE A 156 8.86 2.71 -5.50
N PRO A 157 8.60 1.72 -4.62
CA PRO A 157 9.61 1.20 -3.70
C PRO A 157 10.82 0.59 -4.40
N THR A 158 11.96 0.59 -3.70
CA THR A 158 13.19 -0.09 -4.14
C THR A 158 13.28 -1.53 -3.62
N VAL A 159 14.21 -2.31 -4.18
CA VAL A 159 14.60 -3.62 -3.65
C VAL A 159 15.15 -3.47 -2.23
N GLY A 160 15.96 -2.43 -1.97
CA GLY A 160 16.50 -2.14 -0.65
C GLY A 160 15.40 -1.90 0.38
N GLU A 161 14.40 -1.07 0.06
CA GLU A 161 13.26 -0.77 0.93
C GLU A 161 12.40 -2.00 1.22
N MET A 162 12.17 -2.83 0.22
CA MET A 162 11.29 -3.99 0.36
C MET A 162 11.99 -5.20 1.01
N PHE A 163 13.26 -5.45 0.71
CA PHE A 163 13.95 -6.70 1.09
C PHE A 163 15.26 -6.49 1.83
N GLY A 164 15.86 -5.31 1.74
CA GLY A 164 17.26 -5.12 2.12
C GLY A 164 18.23 -5.78 1.14
N TRP A 165 19.51 -5.65 1.44
CA TRP A 165 20.60 -6.15 0.59
C TRP A 165 21.37 -7.32 1.19
N ASP A 166 20.87 -7.97 2.26
CA ASP A 166 21.53 -9.12 2.87
C ASP A 166 21.43 -10.38 2.00
N ASP A 167 20.37 -10.48 1.17
CA ASP A 167 20.18 -11.58 0.26
C ASP A 167 21.16 -11.52 -0.91
N LYS A 168 21.95 -12.60 -1.08
CA LYS A 168 22.92 -12.73 -2.17
C LYS A 168 22.23 -12.71 -3.55
N TRP A 169 21.03 -13.27 -3.66
CA TRP A 169 20.29 -13.30 -4.92
C TRP A 169 19.95 -11.87 -5.37
N ASN A 170 19.44 -11.02 -4.48
CA ASN A 170 19.14 -9.62 -4.77
C ASN A 170 20.39 -8.88 -5.23
N ARG A 171 21.52 -9.02 -4.50
CA ARG A 171 22.78 -8.38 -4.85
C ARG A 171 23.34 -8.82 -6.20
N ASN A 172 23.07 -10.05 -6.61
CA ASN A 172 23.58 -10.56 -7.87
C ASN A 172 22.76 -10.10 -9.07
N HIS A 173 21.45 -9.86 -8.90
CA HIS A 173 20.54 -9.63 -10.03
C HIS A 173 20.18 -8.17 -10.26
N PHE A 174 20.16 -7.34 -9.21
CA PHE A 174 19.66 -5.97 -9.31
C PHE A 174 20.76 -4.94 -9.13
N GLU A 175 20.60 -3.80 -9.83
CA GLU A 175 21.38 -2.61 -9.53
C GLU A 175 21.11 -2.18 -8.10
N ALA A 176 22.18 -1.95 -7.33
CA ALA A 176 22.05 -1.63 -5.93
C ALA A 176 21.54 -0.18 -5.74
N ASP A 177 20.69 -0.01 -4.75
CA ASP A 177 20.37 1.27 -4.14
C ASP A 177 21.03 1.39 -2.77
N ASN A 178 20.89 2.54 -2.11
CA ASN A 178 21.42 2.79 -0.76
C ASN A 178 20.37 2.60 0.34
N ASP A 179 19.19 2.09 -0.01
CA ASP A 179 18.08 1.98 0.90
C ASP A 179 18.23 0.78 1.84
N LYS A 180 17.68 0.94 3.03
CA LYS A 180 17.59 -0.13 4.02
C LYS A 180 16.17 -0.65 4.06
N GLN A 181 16.03 -1.94 4.35
CA GLN A 181 14.72 -2.55 4.50
C GLN A 181 13.86 -1.78 5.51
N LEU A 182 12.68 -1.38 5.04
CA LEU A 182 11.69 -0.72 5.86
C LEU A 182 11.20 -1.65 6.97
N PRO A 183 11.02 -1.16 8.21
CA PRO A 183 10.63 -1.99 9.35
C PRO A 183 9.40 -2.87 9.10
N LEU A 184 8.34 -2.29 8.53
CA LEU A 184 7.10 -3.01 8.23
C LEU A 184 7.29 -4.04 7.10
N MET A 185 8.20 -3.82 6.16
CA MET A 185 8.48 -4.73 5.05
C MET A 185 9.30 -5.98 5.47
N LYS A 186 9.79 -6.05 6.70
CA LYS A 186 10.33 -7.29 7.27
C LYS A 186 9.27 -8.40 7.33
N GLN A 187 8.02 -8.04 7.53
CA GLN A 187 6.91 -8.97 7.45
C GLN A 187 6.51 -9.19 5.99
N ARG A 188 6.64 -10.44 5.50
CA ARG A 188 6.39 -10.79 4.11
C ARG A 188 4.99 -10.41 3.61
N ARG A 189 3.96 -10.55 4.47
CA ARG A 189 2.58 -10.18 4.14
C ARG A 189 2.43 -8.72 3.70
N ASN A 190 3.22 -7.79 4.27
CA ASN A 190 3.14 -6.37 3.95
C ASN A 190 3.76 -6.04 2.58
N ARG A 191 4.48 -6.99 1.99
CA ARG A 191 5.04 -6.87 0.65
C ARG A 191 4.06 -7.28 -0.43
N VAL A 192 3.06 -8.12 -0.12
CA VAL A 192 2.03 -8.55 -1.07
C VAL A 192 1.02 -7.42 -1.29
N ALA A 193 0.61 -7.20 -2.53
CA ALA A 193 -0.38 -6.20 -2.89
C ALA A 193 -1.37 -6.74 -3.93
N TYR A 194 -2.56 -6.15 -3.95
CA TYR A 194 -3.68 -6.59 -4.77
C TYR A 194 -4.06 -5.50 -5.78
N TYR A 195 -4.66 -5.91 -6.87
CA TYR A 195 -5.38 -5.05 -7.80
C TYR A 195 -6.59 -5.82 -8.32
N ASP A 196 -7.77 -5.20 -8.22
CA ASP A 196 -9.05 -5.82 -8.62
C ASP A 196 -9.28 -7.19 -7.95
N ASN A 197 -9.04 -7.26 -6.65
CA ASN A 197 -9.13 -8.46 -5.79
C ASN A 197 -8.17 -9.62 -6.15
N GLU A 198 -7.22 -9.39 -7.04
CA GLU A 198 -6.19 -10.36 -7.40
C GLU A 198 -4.82 -9.94 -6.88
N CYS A 199 -4.09 -10.89 -6.31
CA CYS A 199 -2.70 -10.67 -5.94
C CYS A 199 -1.85 -10.40 -7.20
N LYS A 200 -1.08 -9.33 -7.20
CA LYS A 200 -0.30 -8.90 -8.37
C LYS A 200 1.19 -8.96 -8.12
N PHE A 201 1.93 -9.18 -9.21
CA PHE A 201 3.33 -8.82 -9.27
C PHE A 201 3.43 -7.29 -9.31
N VAL A 202 4.33 -6.71 -8.52
CA VAL A 202 4.41 -5.26 -8.31
C VAL A 202 5.77 -4.75 -8.72
N TRP A 203 5.83 -3.71 -9.55
CA TRP A 203 7.08 -3.10 -9.96
C TRP A 203 7.88 -2.54 -8.79
N LEU A 204 9.20 -2.72 -8.87
CA LEU A 204 10.19 -2.06 -8.05
C LEU A 204 11.14 -1.22 -8.93
N ARG A 205 11.77 -0.21 -8.34
CA ARG A 205 12.56 0.80 -9.04
C ARG A 205 13.86 0.29 -9.66
N ASN A 206 14.42 -0.81 -9.15
CA ASN A 206 15.73 -1.29 -9.55
C ASN A 206 15.68 -2.01 -10.89
N ALA A 207 16.52 -1.58 -11.82
CA ALA A 207 16.81 -2.34 -13.02
C ALA A 207 17.58 -3.62 -12.69
N THR A 208 17.46 -4.64 -13.52
CA THR A 208 18.38 -5.77 -13.48
C THR A 208 19.77 -5.33 -13.98
N LYS A 209 20.82 -5.93 -13.43
CA LYS A 209 22.19 -5.70 -13.90
C LYS A 209 22.35 -6.07 -15.37
N LYS A 210 23.10 -5.29 -16.11
CA LYS A 210 23.27 -5.44 -17.58
C LYS A 210 23.84 -6.80 -17.97
N GLU A 211 24.71 -7.38 -17.16
CA GLU A 211 25.27 -8.71 -17.38
C GLU A 211 24.24 -9.84 -17.33
N PHE A 212 23.05 -9.59 -16.77
CA PHE A 212 21.95 -10.56 -16.76
C PHE A 212 20.93 -10.25 -17.87
N TYR A 213 20.27 -9.11 -17.80
CA TYR A 213 19.22 -8.74 -18.76
C TYR A 213 19.08 -7.22 -18.86
N SER A 214 19.20 -6.69 -20.07
CA SER A 214 19.01 -5.26 -20.36
C SER A 214 17.54 -4.85 -20.59
N VAL A 215 16.60 -5.74 -20.31
CA VAL A 215 15.17 -5.56 -20.63
C VAL A 215 14.23 -5.83 -19.44
N HIS A 216 14.80 -5.96 -18.22
CA HIS A 216 14.02 -6.31 -17.05
C HIS A 216 14.19 -5.28 -15.92
N PHE A 217 13.15 -5.20 -15.09
CA PHE A 217 13.19 -4.53 -13.79
C PHE A 217 12.81 -5.51 -12.69
N ALA A 218 13.28 -5.20 -11.49
CA ALA A 218 12.86 -5.87 -10.27
C ALA A 218 11.36 -5.72 -10.08
N ASN A 219 10.77 -6.76 -9.54
CA ASN A 219 9.42 -6.72 -9.05
C ASN A 219 9.27 -7.62 -7.82
N MET A 220 8.20 -7.45 -7.12
CA MET A 220 7.77 -8.29 -6.03
C MET A 220 6.69 -9.23 -6.54
N CYS A 221 6.87 -10.54 -6.37
CA CYS A 221 5.89 -11.52 -6.78
C CYS A 221 4.69 -11.58 -5.81
N ASP A 222 3.65 -12.28 -6.22
CA ASP A 222 2.43 -12.56 -5.47
C ASP A 222 2.65 -13.21 -4.10
N ARG A 223 3.83 -13.78 -3.86
CA ARG A 223 4.24 -14.37 -2.59
C ARG A 223 5.16 -13.48 -1.75
N GLY A 224 5.40 -12.23 -2.16
CA GLY A 224 6.23 -11.26 -1.46
C GLY A 224 7.73 -11.55 -1.51
N TYR A 225 8.23 -12.17 -2.59
CA TYR A 225 9.66 -12.35 -2.90
C TYR A 225 10.09 -11.46 -4.06
N ALA A 226 11.35 -11.08 -4.09
CA ALA A 226 11.94 -10.38 -5.22
C ALA A 226 12.03 -11.29 -6.45
N THR A 227 11.71 -10.77 -7.61
CA THR A 227 11.87 -11.39 -8.92
C THR A 227 12.06 -10.32 -9.97
N TYR A 228 12.05 -10.65 -11.25
CA TYR A 228 12.15 -9.67 -12.33
C TYR A 228 11.25 -10.05 -13.50
N PHE A 229 10.78 -9.02 -14.21
CA PHE A 229 9.95 -9.17 -15.40
C PHE A 229 10.40 -8.21 -16.50
N ARG A 230 9.97 -8.49 -17.74
CA ARG A 230 10.25 -7.62 -18.88
C ARG A 230 9.57 -6.26 -18.69
N THR A 231 10.25 -5.22 -19.09
CA THR A 231 9.76 -3.83 -18.96
C THR A 231 8.41 -3.59 -19.63
N MET A 232 8.07 -4.36 -20.67
CA MET A 232 6.81 -4.26 -21.43
C MET A 232 5.64 -4.99 -20.76
N ASP A 233 5.91 -5.84 -19.75
CA ASP A 233 4.83 -6.54 -19.04
C ASP A 233 4.05 -5.55 -18.18
N SER A 234 2.73 -5.71 -18.13
CA SER A 234 1.88 -4.86 -17.30
C SER A 234 1.79 -5.46 -15.90
N LEU A 235 2.48 -4.87 -14.93
CA LEU A 235 2.44 -5.28 -13.53
C LEU A 235 1.78 -4.21 -12.66
N GLY A 236 1.46 -4.58 -11.42
CA GLY A 236 0.89 -3.68 -10.43
C GLY A 236 1.81 -2.49 -10.13
N VAL A 237 1.21 -1.33 -10.00
CA VAL A 237 1.90 -0.10 -9.58
C VAL A 237 1.44 0.25 -8.18
N ARG A 238 2.36 0.23 -7.24
CA ARG A 238 2.18 0.57 -5.83
C ARG A 238 2.98 1.83 -5.52
N PRO A 239 2.38 3.02 -5.61
CA PRO A 239 3.11 4.26 -5.44
C PRO A 239 3.64 4.45 -4.02
N GLU A 240 4.75 5.18 -3.95
CA GLU A 240 5.33 5.75 -2.76
C GLU A 240 5.29 7.27 -2.89
N ILE A 241 4.81 7.96 -1.85
CA ILE A 241 4.73 9.43 -1.82
C ILE A 241 5.42 9.98 -0.58
N TRP A 242 6.16 11.06 -0.77
CA TRP A 242 6.80 11.81 0.30
C TRP A 242 6.10 13.14 0.52
N LEU A 243 5.69 13.39 1.73
CA LEU A 243 4.98 14.61 2.12
C LEU A 243 5.78 15.40 3.15
N VAL A 244 5.83 16.72 3.00
CA VAL A 244 6.35 17.65 4.01
C VAL A 244 5.38 17.67 5.21
N LYS A 245 5.93 17.73 6.43
CA LYS A 245 5.18 17.81 7.70
C LYS A 245 4.47 19.14 7.89
#